data_e8f73d15fcd3e29c3bebf2c43fd43f27
#
_entry.id   e8f73d15fcd3e29c3bebf2c43fd43f27
#
_cell.length_a   1.000
_cell.length_b   1.000
_cell.length_c   1.000
_cell.angle_alpha   90.00
_cell.angle_beta   90.00
_cell.angle_gamma   90.00
#
_symmetry.space_group_name_H-M   'P 1'
#
loop_
_entity.id
_entity.type
_entity.pdbx_description
1 polymer ?
#
loop_
_entity_poly.entity_id
_entity_poly.type
_entity_poly.pdbx_seq_one_letter_code
_entity_poly.pdbx_strand_id
1 'polypeptide(L)'
;MSARRHFFRQEALEHYARSRERDILPRSVAPPVFLLFWGLLLLLLAATVLAWQVQAPVSADAAGFIGQNGQASASPGNTTTAVLFVPANAAAALRAGQSITVQVALTGQTLSGTIATVGVSVLTPDEARQQYALTCDLALVISQPSVVVTLDLGSALPPGVVVGSSVIAQVQVGTQSLLSLLPGLLKGLWGD
;
A
#
# COMPACT_ATOMS: atom_id res chain seq x y z
N MET A 1 -89.35 32.16 -17.58
CA MET A 1 -88.42 31.92 -18.72
C MET A 1 -87.07 32.38 -18.27
N SER A 2 -86.23 31.43 -17.84
CA SER A 2 -84.91 31.74 -17.25
C SER A 2 -83.84 31.19 -18.19
N ALA A 3 -83.12 32.05 -18.92
CA ALA A 3 -82.05 31.75 -19.79
C ALA A 3 -80.74 31.59 -18.95
N ARG A 4 -80.35 30.35 -18.70
CA ARG A 4 -79.06 30.08 -18.11
C ARG A 4 -77.98 30.34 -19.21
N ARG A 5 -77.24 31.41 -19.04
CA ARG A 5 -76.09 31.74 -19.86
C ARG A 5 -74.96 30.69 -19.55
N HIS A 6 -74.59 29.88 -20.53
CA HIS A 6 -73.37 29.06 -20.48
C HIS A 6 -72.16 30.00 -20.49
N PHE A 7 -71.57 30.22 -19.30
CA PHE A 7 -70.39 31.11 -19.11
C PHE A 7 -69.07 30.47 -19.47
N PHE A 8 -69.06 29.23 -19.87
CA PHE A 8 -67.82 28.59 -20.27
C PHE A 8 -67.77 28.50 -21.82
N ARG A 9 -66.87 29.29 -22.40
CA ARG A 9 -66.51 29.15 -23.81
C ARG A 9 -65.90 27.76 -24.03
N GLN A 10 -66.46 26.98 -24.91
CA GLN A 10 -65.96 25.65 -25.28
C GLN A 10 -64.49 25.71 -25.70
N GLU A 11 -64.06 26.79 -26.36
CA GLU A 11 -62.67 27.05 -26.73
C GLU A 11 -61.71 27.07 -25.51
N ALA A 12 -62.14 27.55 -24.37
CA ALA A 12 -61.30 27.58 -23.14
C ALA A 12 -61.08 26.16 -22.59
N LEU A 13 -62.12 25.32 -22.67
CA LEU A 13 -62.02 23.93 -22.24
C LEU A 13 -61.15 23.09 -23.20
N GLU A 14 -61.25 23.33 -24.48
CA GLU A 14 -60.40 22.67 -25.49
C GLU A 14 -58.94 23.10 -25.39
N HIS A 15 -58.69 24.36 -25.10
CA HIS A 15 -57.33 24.85 -24.83
C HIS A 15 -56.71 24.23 -23.56
N TYR A 16 -57.54 24.06 -22.53
CA TYR A 16 -57.09 23.45 -21.27
C TYR A 16 -56.82 21.93 -21.41
N ALA A 17 -57.68 21.26 -22.15
CA ALA A 17 -57.51 19.83 -22.47
C ALA A 17 -56.23 19.60 -23.32
N ARG A 18 -56.02 20.46 -24.31
CA ARG A 18 -54.87 20.37 -25.19
C ARG A 18 -53.53 20.74 -24.53
N SER A 19 -53.55 21.63 -23.53
CA SER A 19 -52.40 21.95 -22.70
C SER A 19 -52.03 20.81 -21.76
N ARG A 20 -52.99 20.07 -21.24
CA ARG A 20 -52.80 19.00 -20.27
C ARG A 20 -52.23 17.72 -20.95
N GLU A 21 -52.54 17.50 -22.20
CA GLU A 21 -51.97 16.35 -22.96
C GLU A 21 -50.49 16.55 -23.33
N ARG A 22 -50.00 17.79 -23.39
CA ARG A 22 -48.60 18.07 -23.69
C ARG A 22 -47.66 17.91 -22.51
N ASP A 23 -48.17 17.89 -21.29
CA ASP A 23 -47.33 17.93 -20.08
C ASP A 23 -47.03 16.55 -19.47
N ILE A 24 -47.56 15.47 -20.03
CA ILE A 24 -47.47 14.12 -19.44
C ILE A 24 -46.62 13.14 -20.28
N LEU A 25 -45.99 13.59 -21.35
CA LEU A 25 -45.01 12.76 -22.02
C LEU A 25 -43.69 12.88 -21.24
N PRO A 26 -43.27 11.83 -20.51
CA PRO A 26 -41.92 11.81 -19.98
C PRO A 26 -41.01 11.95 -21.18
N ARG A 27 -40.25 13.05 -21.21
CA ARG A 27 -39.28 13.33 -22.25
C ARG A 27 -38.32 12.12 -22.26
N SER A 28 -38.57 11.20 -23.20
CA SER A 28 -37.79 9.99 -23.36
C SER A 28 -36.36 10.42 -23.49
N VAL A 29 -35.52 10.01 -22.52
CA VAL A 29 -34.08 10.24 -22.56
C VAL A 29 -33.63 9.73 -23.92
N ALA A 30 -33.00 10.61 -24.72
CA ALA A 30 -32.59 10.24 -26.07
C ALA A 30 -31.77 8.94 -26.01
N PRO A 31 -32.05 7.94 -26.89
CA PRO A 31 -31.39 6.63 -26.86
C PRO A 31 -29.86 6.69 -26.72
N PRO A 32 -29.15 7.65 -27.33
CA PRO A 32 -27.70 7.76 -27.16
C PRO A 32 -27.27 8.10 -25.74
N VAL A 33 -28.05 8.90 -25.01
CA VAL A 33 -27.73 9.24 -23.60
C VAL A 33 -27.87 8.03 -22.68
N PHE A 34 -28.87 7.19 -22.93
CA PHE A 34 -29.06 5.94 -22.20
C PHE A 34 -27.91 4.96 -22.46
N LEU A 35 -27.48 4.79 -23.71
CA LEU A 35 -26.33 3.96 -24.07
C LEU A 35 -25.03 4.48 -23.47
N LEU A 36 -24.83 5.79 -23.44
CA LEU A 36 -23.65 6.42 -22.86
C LEU A 36 -23.61 6.20 -21.34
N PHE A 37 -24.75 6.33 -20.67
CA PHE A 37 -24.86 6.07 -19.22
C PHE A 37 -24.54 4.60 -18.89
N TRP A 38 -25.11 3.64 -19.65
CA TRP A 38 -24.82 2.21 -19.46
C TRP A 38 -23.38 1.86 -19.79
N GLY A 39 -22.82 2.46 -20.83
CA GLY A 39 -21.40 2.31 -21.17
C GLY A 39 -20.49 2.80 -20.06
N LEU A 40 -20.78 3.97 -19.50
CA LEU A 40 -20.04 4.52 -18.38
C LEU A 40 -20.17 3.65 -17.12
N LEU A 41 -21.37 3.14 -16.84
CA LEU A 41 -21.62 2.25 -15.70
C LEU A 41 -20.84 0.94 -15.83
N LEU A 42 -20.83 0.32 -17.01
CA LEU A 42 -20.06 -0.89 -17.30
C LEU A 42 -18.54 -0.65 -17.18
N LEU A 43 -18.07 0.49 -17.69
CA LEU A 43 -16.67 0.86 -17.59
C LEU A 43 -16.24 1.05 -16.12
N LEU A 44 -17.08 1.69 -15.31
CA LEU A 44 -16.84 1.90 -13.89
C LEU A 44 -16.85 0.57 -13.12
N LEU A 45 -17.75 -0.34 -13.46
CA LEU A 45 -17.80 -1.68 -12.89
C LEU A 45 -16.57 -2.51 -13.27
N ALA A 46 -16.15 -2.46 -14.53
CA ALA A 46 -14.93 -3.12 -14.99
C ALA A 46 -13.68 -2.56 -14.30
N ALA A 47 -13.58 -1.24 -14.15
CA ALA A 47 -12.49 -0.58 -13.43
C ALA A 47 -12.44 -1.01 -11.95
N THR A 48 -13.60 -1.15 -11.31
CA THR A 48 -13.70 -1.61 -9.91
C THR A 48 -13.21 -3.05 -9.75
N VAL A 49 -13.60 -3.94 -10.68
CA VAL A 49 -13.14 -5.34 -10.69
C VAL A 49 -11.63 -5.42 -10.93
N LEU A 50 -11.10 -4.64 -11.86
CA LEU A 50 -9.66 -4.57 -12.10
C LEU A 50 -8.91 -4.04 -10.88
N ALA A 51 -9.41 -2.97 -10.25
CA ALA A 51 -8.80 -2.42 -9.04
C ALA A 51 -8.78 -3.41 -7.88
N TRP A 52 -9.71 -4.34 -7.84
CA TRP A 52 -9.74 -5.40 -6.83
C TRP A 52 -8.69 -6.49 -7.10
N GLN A 53 -8.39 -6.77 -8.35
CA GLN A 53 -7.38 -7.78 -8.73
C GLN A 53 -5.95 -7.25 -8.60
N VAL A 54 -5.74 -5.94 -8.71
CA VAL A 54 -4.41 -5.33 -8.60
C VAL A 54 -3.99 -5.26 -7.13
N GLN A 55 -2.97 -6.05 -6.81
CA GLN A 55 -2.32 -6.06 -5.50
C GLN A 55 -1.02 -5.26 -5.60
N ALA A 56 -0.88 -4.24 -4.75
CA ALA A 56 0.37 -3.51 -4.63
C ALA A 56 1.26 -4.19 -3.58
N PRO A 57 2.52 -4.49 -3.89
CA PRO A 57 3.46 -4.96 -2.89
C PRO A 57 3.71 -3.85 -1.87
N VAL A 58 3.54 -4.17 -0.61
CA VAL A 58 3.91 -3.28 0.50
C VAL A 58 5.31 -3.65 0.93
N SER A 59 6.23 -2.70 0.82
CA SER A 59 7.59 -2.81 1.32
C SER A 59 7.74 -2.03 2.63
N ALA A 60 8.52 -2.58 3.55
CA ALA A 60 8.98 -1.90 4.74
C ALA A 60 10.50 -1.73 4.64
N ASP A 61 10.97 -0.55 5.01
CA ASP A 61 12.39 -0.28 5.07
C ASP A 61 12.95 -0.85 6.38
N ALA A 62 14.05 -1.57 6.26
CA ALA A 62 14.80 -2.11 7.37
C ALA A 62 16.24 -1.60 7.29
N ALA A 63 16.81 -1.23 8.42
CA ALA A 63 18.20 -0.81 8.51
C ALA A 63 19.02 -1.84 9.26
N GLY A 64 20.30 -1.93 8.94
CA GLY A 64 21.17 -2.88 9.58
C GLY A 64 22.65 -2.65 9.31
N PHE A 65 23.44 -3.61 9.63
CA PHE A 65 24.89 -3.58 9.40
C PHE A 65 25.43 -4.97 9.03
N ILE A 66 26.54 -4.99 8.35
CA ILE A 66 27.27 -6.22 7.98
C ILE A 66 28.17 -6.59 9.16
N GLY A 67 27.96 -7.77 9.74
CA GLY A 67 28.77 -8.31 10.83
C GLY A 67 29.57 -9.53 10.42
N GLN A 68 30.66 -9.81 11.14
CA GLN A 68 31.29 -11.13 11.12
C GLN A 68 30.72 -12.00 12.24
N ASN A 69 30.71 -13.31 12.02
CA ASN A 69 30.31 -14.30 13.01
C ASN A 69 31.05 -14.12 14.35
N GLY A 70 30.42 -13.49 15.30
CA GLY A 70 30.94 -13.27 16.65
C GLY A 70 29.97 -12.52 17.57
N GLN A 71 29.09 -11.70 16.98
CA GLN A 71 28.09 -10.94 17.74
C GLN A 71 26.64 -11.36 17.48
N ALA A 72 26.39 -12.20 16.48
CA ALA A 72 25.09 -12.84 16.24
C ALA A 72 25.31 -14.34 16.11
N SER A 73 24.85 -15.08 17.10
CA SER A 73 24.86 -16.55 17.27
C SER A 73 25.18 -17.42 16.05
N ALA A 74 26.37 -18.05 16.14
CA ALA A 74 26.69 -19.41 15.72
C ALA A 74 26.14 -19.94 14.39
N SER A 75 26.81 -19.61 13.28
CA SER A 75 26.97 -20.58 12.20
C SER A 75 28.46 -20.93 12.11
N PRO A 76 28.86 -22.22 12.15
CA PRO A 76 30.25 -22.62 12.03
C PRO A 76 30.67 -22.58 10.53
N GLY A 77 31.03 -21.41 10.08
CA GLY A 77 31.51 -21.22 8.71
C GLY A 77 31.92 -19.76 8.52
N ASN A 78 32.87 -19.53 7.62
CA ASN A 78 33.40 -18.21 7.27
C ASN A 78 32.35 -17.41 6.44
N THR A 79 31.09 -17.43 6.84
CA THR A 79 29.99 -16.75 6.14
C THR A 79 29.81 -15.34 6.71
N THR A 80 29.66 -14.39 5.81
CA THR A 80 29.36 -13.02 6.18
C THR A 80 27.86 -12.90 6.47
N THR A 81 27.54 -12.38 7.65
CA THR A 81 26.16 -12.19 8.06
C THR A 81 25.82 -10.71 8.11
N ALA A 82 24.62 -10.34 7.76
CA ALA A 82 24.09 -9.01 8.02
C ALA A 82 23.00 -9.10 9.10
N VAL A 83 23.00 -8.13 9.99
CA VAL A 83 21.99 -7.96 11.03
C VAL A 83 21.08 -6.83 10.60
N LEU A 84 19.80 -7.12 10.43
CA LEU A 84 18.77 -6.15 10.07
C LEU A 84 17.80 -5.93 11.23
N PHE A 85 17.45 -4.69 11.44
CA PHE A 85 16.38 -4.27 12.35
C PHE A 85 15.13 -4.00 11.55
N VAL A 86 14.20 -4.93 11.61
CA VAL A 86 12.93 -4.86 10.85
C VAL A 86 11.83 -4.41 11.80
N PRO A 87 11.00 -3.43 11.44
CA PRO A 87 9.85 -3.03 12.25
C PRO A 87 8.98 -4.23 12.64
N ALA A 88 8.51 -4.28 13.89
CA ALA A 88 7.80 -5.44 14.42
C ALA A 88 6.54 -5.82 13.62
N ASN A 89 5.85 -4.84 13.04
CA ASN A 89 4.69 -5.06 12.16
C ASN A 89 5.07 -5.77 10.85
N ALA A 90 6.29 -5.55 10.36
CA ALA A 90 6.82 -6.13 9.14
C ALA A 90 7.43 -7.51 9.38
N ALA A 91 7.99 -7.73 10.56
CA ALA A 91 8.69 -8.98 10.91
C ALA A 91 7.78 -10.22 10.88
N ALA A 92 6.48 -10.06 11.15
CA ALA A 92 5.51 -11.16 11.13
C ALA A 92 5.36 -11.84 9.74
N ALA A 93 5.68 -11.12 8.67
CA ALA A 93 5.62 -11.64 7.29
C ALA A 93 6.93 -12.34 6.86
N LEU A 94 8.00 -12.21 7.62
CA LEU A 94 9.30 -12.78 7.28
C LEU A 94 9.39 -14.26 7.66
N ARG A 95 10.10 -15.01 6.82
CA ARG A 95 10.37 -16.41 7.08
C ARG A 95 11.85 -16.74 6.83
N ALA A 96 12.39 -17.63 7.64
CA ALA A 96 13.71 -18.21 7.39
C ALA A 96 13.74 -18.88 6.00
N GLY A 97 14.85 -18.73 5.29
CA GLY A 97 15.02 -19.22 3.92
C GLY A 97 14.53 -18.25 2.83
N GLN A 98 13.91 -17.13 3.18
CA GLN A 98 13.47 -16.12 2.22
C GLN A 98 14.68 -15.30 1.71
N SER A 99 14.75 -15.08 0.39
CA SER A 99 15.76 -14.22 -0.22
C SER A 99 15.36 -12.75 -0.07
N ILE A 100 16.30 -11.93 0.37
CA ILE A 100 16.15 -10.47 0.52
C ILE A 100 17.29 -9.77 -0.19
N THR A 101 17.00 -8.65 -0.81
CA THR A 101 17.97 -7.74 -1.39
C THR A 101 18.25 -6.60 -0.42
N VAL A 102 19.53 -6.42 -0.09
CA VAL A 102 20.00 -5.33 0.76
C VAL A 102 20.90 -4.40 -0.04
N GLN A 103 20.83 -3.12 0.23
CA GLN A 103 21.66 -2.11 -0.39
C GLN A 103 22.66 -1.58 0.65
N VAL A 104 23.92 -1.55 0.31
CA VAL A 104 24.97 -0.95 1.15
C VAL A 104 24.86 0.56 1.04
N ALA A 105 24.67 1.24 2.16
CA ALA A 105 24.38 2.68 2.18
C ALA A 105 25.51 3.53 1.59
N LEU A 106 26.78 3.15 1.84
CA LEU A 106 27.94 3.91 1.37
C LEU A 106 28.25 3.75 -0.11
N THR A 107 28.10 2.53 -0.64
CA THR A 107 28.51 2.22 -2.02
C THR A 107 27.35 2.14 -2.98
N GLY A 108 26.11 2.07 -2.48
CA GLY A 108 24.91 1.85 -3.29
C GLY A 108 24.82 0.44 -3.90
N GLN A 109 25.78 -0.44 -3.59
CA GLN A 109 25.81 -1.80 -4.12
C GLN A 109 24.67 -2.63 -3.52
N THR A 110 24.06 -3.44 -4.36
CA THR A 110 23.00 -4.36 -3.95
C THR A 110 23.58 -5.75 -3.73
N LEU A 111 23.24 -6.34 -2.58
CA LEU A 111 23.61 -7.69 -2.18
C LEU A 111 22.34 -8.51 -2.02
N SER A 112 22.35 -9.74 -2.48
CA SER A 112 21.29 -10.69 -2.18
C SER A 112 21.71 -11.59 -1.02
N GLY A 113 20.87 -11.73 -0.04
CA GLY A 113 21.08 -12.62 1.10
C GLY A 113 19.87 -13.47 1.39
N THR A 114 20.06 -14.52 2.16
CA THR A 114 18.97 -15.39 2.62
C THR A 114 18.76 -15.19 4.11
N ILE A 115 17.52 -15.08 4.55
CA ILE A 115 17.19 -15.00 5.99
C ILE A 115 17.63 -16.30 6.66
N ALA A 116 18.60 -16.22 7.54
CA ALA A 116 19.02 -17.35 8.35
C ALA A 116 18.11 -17.52 9.56
N THR A 117 17.87 -16.44 10.30
CA THR A 117 17.02 -16.47 11.51
C THR A 117 16.21 -15.19 11.61
N VAL A 118 14.99 -15.33 12.13
CA VAL A 118 14.13 -14.22 12.53
C VAL A 118 14.02 -14.25 14.07
N GLY A 119 14.43 -13.18 14.71
CA GLY A 119 14.33 -13.03 16.15
C GLY A 119 12.87 -13.05 16.62
N VAL A 120 12.66 -13.53 17.83
CA VAL A 120 11.31 -13.57 18.43
C VAL A 120 11.07 -12.35 19.33
N SER A 121 12.15 -11.74 19.85
CA SER A 121 12.07 -10.60 20.74
C SER A 121 11.99 -9.29 19.97
N VAL A 122 11.05 -8.45 20.38
CA VAL A 122 10.96 -7.07 19.90
C VAL A 122 11.87 -6.23 20.79
N LEU A 123 12.84 -5.57 20.18
CA LEU A 123 13.75 -4.65 20.86
C LEU A 123 13.26 -3.21 20.70
N THR A 124 13.32 -2.46 21.78
CA THR A 124 13.17 -1.01 21.72
C THR A 124 14.39 -0.37 21.04
N PRO A 125 14.27 0.84 20.46
CA PRO A 125 15.42 1.52 19.85
C PRO A 125 16.61 1.68 20.80
N ASP A 126 16.35 1.92 22.09
CA ASP A 126 17.41 2.10 23.10
C ASP A 126 18.10 0.78 23.47
N GLU A 127 17.35 -0.30 23.60
CA GLU A 127 17.91 -1.64 23.80
C GLU A 127 18.76 -2.07 22.60
N ALA A 128 18.30 -1.83 21.38
CA ALA A 128 19.06 -2.13 20.18
C ALA A 128 20.39 -1.36 20.15
N ARG A 129 20.39 -0.08 20.51
CA ARG A 129 21.60 0.76 20.60
C ARG A 129 22.59 0.22 21.61
N GLN A 130 22.12 -0.16 22.80
CA GLN A 130 22.97 -0.68 23.88
C GLN A 130 23.52 -2.06 23.56
N GLN A 131 22.68 -2.96 23.05
CA GLN A 131 23.05 -4.35 22.83
C GLN A 131 24.01 -4.51 21.65
N TYR A 132 23.85 -3.70 20.59
CA TYR A 132 24.63 -3.80 19.36
C TYR A 132 25.69 -2.70 19.21
N ALA A 133 25.86 -1.83 20.20
CA ALA A 133 26.80 -0.70 20.21
C ALA A 133 26.74 0.10 18.88
N LEU A 134 25.53 0.42 18.45
CA LEU A 134 25.28 1.03 17.14
C LEU A 134 25.91 2.41 17.07
N THR A 135 26.54 2.71 15.94
CA THR A 135 27.04 4.05 15.63
C THR A 135 25.88 5.04 15.50
N CYS A 136 26.17 6.34 15.71
CA CYS A 136 25.15 7.39 15.71
C CYS A 136 24.25 7.40 14.46
N ASP A 137 24.82 7.08 13.29
CA ASP A 137 24.07 7.08 12.03
C ASP A 137 23.00 5.99 11.97
N LEU A 138 23.32 4.77 12.40
CA LEU A 138 22.36 3.66 12.49
C LEU A 138 21.34 3.86 13.60
N ALA A 139 21.76 4.49 14.70
CA ALA A 139 20.89 4.79 15.82
C ALA A 139 19.75 5.76 15.47
N LEU A 140 19.97 6.68 14.50
CA LEU A 140 18.96 7.62 14.01
C LEU A 140 17.92 6.95 13.11
N VAL A 141 18.29 5.89 12.39
CA VAL A 141 17.40 5.19 11.48
C VAL A 141 16.43 4.26 12.21
N ILE A 142 16.86 3.71 13.38
CA ILE A 142 16.00 2.83 14.18
C ILE A 142 15.14 3.70 15.14
N SER A 143 13.96 4.09 14.66
CA SER A 143 13.02 4.93 15.40
C SER A 143 11.82 4.16 15.99
N GLN A 144 11.66 2.89 15.63
CA GLN A 144 10.50 2.07 15.99
C GLN A 144 10.96 0.75 16.63
N PRO A 145 10.11 0.14 17.48
CA PRO A 145 10.35 -1.21 17.99
C PRO A 145 10.59 -2.19 16.84
N SER A 146 11.70 -2.89 16.89
CA SER A 146 12.18 -3.69 15.77
C SER A 146 12.55 -5.11 16.22
N VAL A 147 12.45 -6.04 15.28
CA VAL A 147 12.90 -7.43 15.45
C VAL A 147 14.22 -7.60 14.72
N VAL A 148 15.15 -8.31 15.35
CA VAL A 148 16.44 -8.61 14.75
C VAL A 148 16.31 -9.77 13.78
N VAL A 149 16.73 -9.55 12.53
CA VAL A 149 16.77 -10.56 11.49
C VAL A 149 18.20 -10.74 11.04
N THR A 150 18.69 -11.98 11.04
CA THR A 150 20.03 -12.30 10.56
C THR A 150 19.96 -12.82 9.14
N LEU A 151 20.70 -12.18 8.24
CA LEU A 151 20.86 -12.62 6.86
C LEU A 151 22.21 -13.30 6.67
N ASP A 152 22.22 -14.35 5.88
CA ASP A 152 23.42 -14.95 5.32
C ASP A 152 23.68 -14.36 3.94
N LEU A 153 24.80 -13.65 3.80
CA LEU A 153 25.24 -13.03 2.54
C LEU A 153 26.21 -13.93 1.76
N GLY A 154 26.51 -15.12 2.29
CA GLY A 154 27.49 -16.03 1.70
C GLY A 154 28.92 -15.68 2.09
N SER A 155 29.87 -16.34 1.41
CA SER A 155 31.33 -16.30 1.76
C SER A 155 32.11 -15.15 1.13
N ALA A 156 31.58 -14.48 0.11
CA ALA A 156 32.29 -13.45 -0.63
C ALA A 156 31.57 -12.11 -0.61
N LEU A 157 32.16 -11.13 0.08
CA LEU A 157 31.76 -9.74 -0.04
C LEU A 157 32.34 -9.16 -1.34
N PRO A 158 31.56 -8.35 -2.06
CA PRO A 158 32.09 -7.60 -3.20
C PRO A 158 33.20 -6.62 -2.76
N PRO A 159 34.11 -6.26 -3.66
CA PRO A 159 35.16 -5.29 -3.35
C PRO A 159 34.52 -3.93 -2.96
N GLY A 160 35.02 -3.32 -1.87
CA GLY A 160 34.55 -2.06 -1.35
C GLY A 160 33.50 -2.16 -0.24
N VAL A 161 33.00 -3.35 0.06
CA VAL A 161 32.11 -3.58 1.21
C VAL A 161 32.93 -4.09 2.37
N VAL A 162 32.87 -3.38 3.49
CA VAL A 162 33.63 -3.70 4.71
C VAL A 162 32.66 -4.13 5.81
N VAL A 163 33.12 -5.00 6.68
CA VAL A 163 32.41 -5.35 7.92
C VAL A 163 32.17 -4.09 8.73
N GLY A 164 30.98 -3.92 9.27
CA GLY A 164 30.53 -2.69 9.92
C GLY A 164 29.81 -1.71 8.98
N SER A 165 29.79 -1.97 7.66
CA SER A 165 29.04 -1.11 6.73
C SER A 165 27.54 -1.15 7.04
N SER A 166 26.92 0.03 7.04
CA SER A 166 25.46 0.15 7.16
C SER A 166 24.77 -0.33 5.88
N VAL A 167 23.67 -1.03 6.08
CA VAL A 167 22.83 -1.54 4.98
C VAL A 167 21.38 -1.14 5.17
N ILE A 168 20.72 -0.90 4.06
CA ILE A 168 19.28 -0.65 3.99
C ILE A 168 18.66 -1.78 3.17
N ALA A 169 17.62 -2.39 3.71
CA ALA A 169 16.89 -3.44 3.03
C ALA A 169 15.45 -3.01 2.79
N GLN A 170 14.94 -3.28 1.61
CA GLN A 170 13.51 -3.21 1.35
C GLN A 170 12.92 -4.61 1.45
N VAL A 171 12.11 -4.79 2.47
CA VAL A 171 11.49 -6.08 2.75
C VAL A 171 10.05 -6.05 2.28
N GLN A 172 9.68 -6.97 1.40
CA GLN A 172 8.28 -7.14 1.02
C GLN A 172 7.51 -7.80 2.15
N VAL A 173 6.60 -7.03 2.74
CA VAL A 173 5.82 -7.44 3.94
C VAL A 173 4.52 -8.11 3.55
N GLY A 174 4.04 -7.88 2.34
CA GLY A 174 2.78 -8.43 1.86
C GLY A 174 2.25 -7.72 0.64
N THR A 175 1.05 -8.08 0.27
CA THR A 175 0.31 -7.42 -0.80
C THR A 175 -0.94 -6.80 -0.21
N GLN A 176 -1.20 -5.54 -0.52
CA GLN A 176 -2.45 -4.87 -0.17
C GLN A 176 -3.24 -4.58 -1.45
N SER A 177 -4.55 -4.79 -1.40
CA SER A 177 -5.42 -4.39 -2.51
C SER A 177 -5.49 -2.87 -2.57
N LEU A 178 -5.47 -2.30 -3.77
CA LEU A 178 -5.57 -0.85 -3.98
C LEU A 178 -6.84 -0.25 -3.36
N LEU A 179 -7.90 -1.04 -3.26
CA LEU A 179 -9.15 -0.64 -2.60
C LEU A 179 -9.00 -0.32 -1.11
N SER A 180 -8.04 -0.95 -0.41
CA SER A 180 -7.80 -0.67 1.01
C SER A 180 -7.18 0.71 1.26
N LEU A 181 -6.60 1.34 0.23
CA LEU A 181 -6.02 2.68 0.29
C LEU A 181 -7.05 3.80 0.04
N LEU A 182 -8.20 3.47 -0.57
CA LEU A 182 -9.27 4.43 -0.89
C LEU A 182 -9.87 5.16 0.33
N PRO A 183 -10.13 4.52 1.49
CA PRO A 183 -10.66 5.22 2.65
C PRO A 183 -9.78 6.36 3.15
N GLY A 184 -8.45 6.22 3.00
CA GLY A 184 -7.48 7.27 3.37
C GLY A 184 -7.54 8.48 2.44
N LEU A 185 -7.75 8.26 1.14
CA LEU A 185 -7.89 9.32 0.14
C LEU A 185 -9.22 10.06 0.28
N LEU A 186 -10.32 9.35 0.58
CA LEU A 186 -11.63 9.95 0.79
C LEU A 186 -11.69 10.78 2.08
N LYS A 187 -10.99 10.37 3.15
CA LYS A 187 -10.85 11.18 4.36
C LYS A 187 -10.09 12.48 4.13
N GLY A 188 -9.09 12.48 3.23
CA GLY A 188 -8.36 13.69 2.87
C GLY A 188 -9.16 14.68 2.00
N LEU A 189 -10.19 14.19 1.29
CA LEU A 189 -11.07 15.02 0.44
C LEU A 189 -12.29 15.58 1.19
N TRP A 190 -12.68 14.98 2.32
CA TRP A 190 -13.84 15.35 3.12
C TRP A 190 -13.43 15.79 4.54
N GLY A 191 -12.16 16.08 4.77
CA GLY A 191 -11.63 16.58 6.03
C GLY A 191 -11.74 18.08 6.10
N ASP A 192 -12.55 18.49 6.97
CA ASP A 192 -12.88 19.66 7.81
C ASP A 192 -14.23 20.26 7.52
#